data_f050c94132d07c61a2ddaebe4ce36817
#
_entry.id   f050c94132d07c61a2ddaebe4ce36817
#
_cell.length_a   1.000
_cell.length_b   1.000
_cell.length_c   1.000
_cell.angle_alpha   90.00
_cell.angle_beta   90.00
_cell.angle_gamma   90.00
#
_symmetry.space_group_name_H-M   'P 1'
#
loop_
_entity.id
_entity.type
_entity.pdbx_description
1 polymer ?
#
loop_
_entity_poly.entity_id
_entity_poly.type
_entity_poly.pdbx_seq_one_letter_code
_entity_poly.pdbx_strand_id
1 'polypeptide(L)'
;MIKIDVHVIAMTMTIALRFIPTLIEEIDKIMAAQKFRGADMESGGLIRRAKGLVPILIPLFISSFRRANELADAMEGRCYRGGAGRTKMKEMHLHTGDFFALAAVVLYIAGIFVVNHFLGSVL
;
A
#
# COMPACT_ATOMS: atom_id res chain seq x y z
N MET A 1 -4.20 -27.37 -4.14
CA MET A 1 -3.12 -26.48 -4.63
C MET A 1 -3.79 -25.19 -5.08
N ILE A 2 -3.72 -24.13 -4.27
CA ILE A 2 -4.33 -22.83 -4.60
C ILE A 2 -3.47 -22.22 -5.70
N LYS A 3 -3.96 -22.22 -6.95
CA LYS A 3 -3.37 -21.40 -8.03
C LYS A 3 -3.68 -19.95 -7.69
N ILE A 4 -2.75 -19.30 -7.04
CA ILE A 4 -2.85 -17.87 -6.76
C ILE A 4 -2.64 -17.18 -8.11
N ASP A 5 -3.69 -16.57 -8.63
CA ASP A 5 -3.62 -15.78 -9.87
C ASP A 5 -2.78 -14.52 -9.57
N VAL A 6 -1.52 -14.56 -9.99
CA VAL A 6 -0.56 -13.45 -9.82
C VAL A 6 -1.12 -12.13 -10.34
N HIS A 7 -1.97 -12.20 -11.38
CA HIS A 7 -2.66 -11.03 -11.92
C HIS A 7 -3.61 -10.39 -10.90
N VAL A 8 -4.38 -11.21 -10.18
CA VAL A 8 -5.34 -10.71 -9.17
C VAL A 8 -4.59 -10.06 -8.01
N ILE A 9 -3.48 -10.67 -7.58
CA ILE A 9 -2.63 -10.09 -6.53
C ILE A 9 -2.04 -8.75 -6.98
N ALA A 10 -1.44 -8.71 -8.16
CA ALA A 10 -0.84 -7.48 -8.69
C ALA A 10 -1.88 -6.36 -8.82
N MET A 11 -3.09 -6.68 -9.27
CA MET A 11 -4.18 -5.72 -9.36
C MET A 11 -4.62 -5.24 -7.99
N THR A 12 -4.82 -6.15 -7.03
CA THR A 12 -5.20 -5.80 -5.65
C THR A 12 -4.15 -4.91 -5.00
N MET A 13 -2.86 -5.23 -5.16
CA MET A 13 -1.76 -4.40 -4.67
C MET A 13 -1.76 -3.01 -5.30
N THR A 14 -1.99 -2.92 -6.61
CA THR A 14 -2.05 -1.64 -7.32
C THR A 14 -3.20 -0.77 -6.82
N ILE A 15 -4.36 -1.38 -6.59
CA ILE A 15 -5.54 -0.71 -6.02
C ILE A 15 -5.22 -0.26 -4.59
N ALA A 16 -4.65 -1.13 -3.75
CA ALA A 16 -4.29 -0.81 -2.38
C ALA A 16 -3.31 0.37 -2.31
N LEU A 17 -2.22 0.35 -3.09
CA LEU A 17 -1.25 1.44 -3.14
C LEU A 17 -1.88 2.77 -3.58
N ARG A 18 -2.87 2.73 -4.47
CA ARG A 18 -3.61 3.92 -4.91
C ARG A 18 -4.53 4.46 -3.83
N PHE A 19 -5.14 3.59 -3.02
CA PHE A 19 -6.07 4.00 -1.97
C PHE A 19 -5.37 4.52 -0.71
N ILE A 20 -4.14 4.11 -0.43
CA ILE A 20 -3.40 4.55 0.77
C ILE A 20 -3.38 6.08 0.91
N PRO A 21 -2.96 6.88 -0.09
CA PRO A 21 -2.96 8.33 0.04
C PRO A 21 -4.35 8.91 0.32
N THR A 22 -5.35 8.39 -0.37
CA THR A 22 -6.74 8.84 -0.22
C THR A 22 -7.31 8.52 1.16
N LEU A 23 -6.97 7.36 1.73
CA LEU A 23 -7.37 7.00 3.09
C LEU A 23 -6.67 7.85 4.15
N ILE A 24 -5.41 8.24 3.93
CA ILE A 24 -4.69 9.15 4.83
C ILE A 24 -5.39 10.51 4.88
N GLU A 25 -5.74 11.08 3.72
CA GLU A 25 -6.49 12.34 3.67
C GLU A 25 -7.86 12.24 4.35
N GLU A 26 -8.53 11.11 4.23
CA GLU A 26 -9.82 10.85 4.87
C GLU A 26 -9.68 10.78 6.39
N ILE A 27 -8.64 10.10 6.89
CA ILE A 27 -8.32 10.02 8.32
C ILE A 27 -8.07 11.43 8.86
N ASP A 28 -7.30 12.26 8.18
CA ASP A 28 -7.00 13.62 8.64
C ASP A 28 -8.26 14.48 8.74
N LYS A 29 -9.17 14.37 7.77
CA LYS A 29 -10.47 15.06 7.80
C LYS A 29 -11.35 14.57 8.95
N ILE A 30 -11.42 13.26 9.17
CA ILE A 30 -12.20 12.68 10.26
C ILE A 30 -11.60 13.08 11.61
N MET A 31 -10.27 13.03 11.76
CA MET A 31 -9.60 13.44 12.99
C MET A 31 -9.84 14.93 13.30
N ALA A 32 -9.73 15.80 12.30
CA ALA A 32 -10.05 17.21 12.47
C ALA A 32 -11.49 17.41 12.95
N ALA A 33 -12.46 16.75 12.31
CA ALA A 33 -13.85 16.81 12.69
C ALA A 33 -14.11 16.30 14.13
N GLN A 34 -13.43 15.23 14.56
CA GLN A 34 -13.58 14.67 15.89
C GLN A 34 -12.91 15.56 16.96
N LYS A 35 -11.80 16.21 16.64
CA LYS A 35 -11.18 17.22 17.52
C LYS A 35 -12.12 18.39 17.78
N PHE A 36 -12.82 18.90 16.75
CA PHE A 36 -13.83 19.95 16.92
C PHE A 36 -15.02 19.53 17.78
N ARG A 37 -15.33 18.22 17.84
CA ARG A 37 -16.38 17.67 18.72
C ARG A 37 -15.88 17.39 20.13
N GLY A 38 -14.65 17.78 20.48
CA GLY A 38 -14.08 17.61 21.82
C GLY A 38 -13.61 16.18 22.12
N ALA A 39 -13.35 15.36 21.09
CA ALA A 39 -12.78 14.03 21.29
C ALA A 39 -11.32 14.16 21.76
N ASP A 40 -11.06 13.78 23.02
CA ASP A 40 -9.72 13.76 23.60
C ASP A 40 -9.05 12.42 23.28
N MET A 41 -8.11 12.44 22.33
CA MET A 41 -7.43 11.23 21.83
C MET A 41 -6.06 11.01 22.48
N GLU A 42 -5.55 12.00 23.20
CA GLU A 42 -4.17 12.01 23.68
C GLU A 42 -4.03 11.74 25.17
N SER A 43 -5.09 11.96 25.97
CA SER A 43 -5.05 11.83 27.43
C SER A 43 -5.57 10.48 27.92
N GLY A 44 -4.80 9.80 28.77
CA GLY A 44 -5.24 8.64 29.52
C GLY A 44 -4.52 7.32 29.15
N GLY A 45 -4.91 6.25 29.85
CA GLY A 45 -4.34 4.90 29.66
C GLY A 45 -4.73 4.28 28.31
N LEU A 46 -4.08 3.16 27.95
CA LEU A 46 -4.22 2.46 26.65
C LEU A 46 -5.68 2.17 26.29
N ILE A 47 -6.52 1.78 27.25
CA ILE A 47 -7.94 1.47 27.02
C ILE A 47 -8.73 2.74 26.66
N ARG A 48 -8.40 3.89 27.26
CA ARG A 48 -9.06 5.17 27.00
C ARG A 48 -8.68 5.68 25.61
N ARG A 49 -7.42 5.53 25.20
CA ARG A 49 -6.96 5.85 23.84
C ARG A 49 -7.64 4.98 22.79
N ALA A 50 -7.77 3.67 23.04
CA ALA A 50 -8.49 2.75 22.15
C ALA A 50 -9.97 3.16 21.98
N LYS A 51 -10.65 3.55 23.06
CA LYS A 51 -12.01 4.11 22.98
C LYS A 51 -12.09 5.40 22.19
N GLY A 52 -11.07 6.26 22.26
CA GLY A 52 -10.98 7.50 21.49
C GLY A 52 -10.81 7.29 19.98
N LEU A 53 -10.30 6.11 19.55
CA LEU A 53 -10.15 5.76 18.14
C LEU A 53 -11.45 5.27 17.50
N VAL A 54 -12.40 4.74 18.27
CA VAL A 54 -13.68 4.18 17.74
C VAL A 54 -14.45 5.21 16.91
N PRO A 55 -14.60 6.50 17.33
CA PRO A 55 -15.28 7.51 16.53
C PRO A 55 -14.61 7.85 15.19
N ILE A 56 -13.33 7.47 15.04
CA ILE A 56 -12.58 7.61 13.78
C ILE A 56 -12.75 6.36 12.93
N LEU A 57 -12.67 5.18 13.55
CA LEU A 57 -12.73 3.89 12.84
C LEU A 57 -14.08 3.66 12.16
N ILE A 58 -15.20 4.02 12.82
CA ILE A 58 -16.54 3.78 12.26
C ILE A 58 -16.76 4.56 10.95
N PRO A 59 -16.54 5.88 10.87
CA PRO A 59 -16.68 6.62 9.63
C PRO A 59 -15.70 6.16 8.55
N LEU A 60 -14.46 5.85 8.93
CA LEU A 60 -13.44 5.35 8.01
C LEU A 60 -13.85 4.02 7.38
N PHE A 61 -14.40 3.11 8.20
CA PHE A 61 -14.89 1.81 7.74
C PHE A 61 -16.04 1.97 6.73
N ILE A 62 -17.02 2.81 7.05
CA ILE A 62 -18.17 3.08 6.16
C ILE A 62 -17.69 3.71 4.84
N SER A 63 -16.77 4.67 4.89
CA SER A 63 -16.19 5.29 3.70
C SER A 63 -15.42 4.28 2.85
N SER A 64 -14.63 3.40 3.48
CA SER A 64 -13.89 2.34 2.78
C SER A 64 -14.81 1.35 2.05
N PHE A 65 -15.91 0.94 2.68
CA PHE A 65 -16.92 0.08 2.04
C PHE A 65 -17.62 0.75 0.87
N ARG A 66 -17.97 2.02 1.02
CA ARG A 66 -18.57 2.79 -0.08
C ARG A 66 -17.63 2.84 -1.29
N ARG A 67 -16.36 3.13 -1.07
CA ARG A 67 -15.34 3.15 -2.14
C ARG A 67 -15.14 1.78 -2.78
N ALA A 68 -15.16 0.71 -1.96
CA ALA A 68 -15.05 -0.65 -2.48
C ALA A 68 -16.22 -1.00 -3.41
N ASN A 69 -17.45 -0.63 -3.05
CA ASN A 69 -18.62 -0.84 -3.88
C ASN A 69 -18.56 0.00 -5.16
N GLU A 70 -18.24 1.29 -5.07
CA GLU A 70 -18.07 2.17 -6.24
C GLU A 70 -17.00 1.63 -7.22
N LEU A 71 -15.90 1.06 -6.67
CA LEU A 71 -14.87 0.43 -7.49
C LEU A 71 -15.37 -0.86 -8.14
N ALA A 72 -16.12 -1.68 -7.40
CA ALA A 72 -16.70 -2.93 -7.92
C ALA A 72 -17.66 -2.62 -9.08
N ASP A 73 -18.58 -1.67 -8.89
CA ASP A 73 -19.52 -1.23 -9.93
C ASP A 73 -18.80 -0.70 -11.17
N ALA A 74 -17.73 0.10 -10.95
CA ALA A 74 -16.91 0.60 -12.05
C ALA A 74 -16.16 -0.50 -12.79
N MET A 75 -15.74 -1.56 -12.10
CA MET A 75 -15.08 -2.73 -12.70
C MET A 75 -16.08 -3.59 -13.47
N GLU A 76 -17.28 -3.81 -12.93
CA GLU A 76 -18.35 -4.51 -13.61
C GLU A 76 -18.78 -3.78 -14.87
N GLY A 77 -18.95 -2.47 -14.82
CA GLY A 77 -19.27 -1.63 -15.98
C GLY A 77 -18.20 -1.67 -17.08
N ARG A 78 -16.95 -2.02 -16.73
CA ARG A 78 -15.86 -2.27 -17.68
C ARG A 78 -15.72 -3.73 -18.10
N CYS A 79 -16.72 -4.57 -17.79
CA CYS A 79 -16.73 -6.00 -18.08
C CYS A 79 -15.52 -6.76 -17.50
N TYR A 80 -15.07 -6.38 -16.32
CA TYR A 80 -14.00 -7.10 -15.65
C TYR A 80 -14.44 -8.50 -15.23
N ARG A 81 -13.77 -9.54 -15.73
CA ARG A 81 -14.09 -10.95 -15.45
C ARG A 81 -12.88 -11.71 -14.84
N GLY A 82 -12.02 -11.02 -14.09
CA GLY A 82 -10.82 -11.63 -13.53
C GLY A 82 -9.64 -11.68 -14.51
N GLY A 83 -8.67 -12.57 -14.25
CA GLY A 83 -7.43 -12.68 -15.03
C GLY A 83 -7.51 -13.59 -16.25
N ALA A 84 -8.52 -14.46 -16.32
CA ALA A 84 -8.64 -15.45 -17.40
C ALA A 84 -8.99 -14.79 -18.75
N GLY A 85 -8.21 -15.09 -19.80
CA GLY A 85 -8.45 -14.61 -21.16
C GLY A 85 -8.06 -13.16 -21.44
N ARG A 86 -7.34 -12.48 -20.51
CA ARG A 86 -6.84 -11.11 -20.74
C ARG A 86 -5.54 -11.11 -21.54
N THR A 87 -5.51 -10.24 -22.55
CA THR A 87 -4.27 -9.91 -23.27
C THR A 87 -3.59 -8.69 -22.60
N LYS A 88 -2.27 -8.71 -22.54
CA LYS A 88 -1.49 -7.56 -22.03
C LYS A 88 -1.31 -6.55 -23.15
N MET A 89 -1.70 -5.29 -22.90
CA MET A 89 -1.52 -4.21 -23.87
C MET A 89 -0.04 -3.83 -24.05
N LYS A 90 0.77 -3.99 -23.02
CA LYS A 90 2.22 -3.79 -23.06
C LYS A 90 2.89 -4.93 -22.29
N GLU A 91 3.57 -5.79 -23.00
CA GLU A 91 4.38 -6.84 -22.37
C GLU A 91 5.74 -6.25 -21.98
N MET A 92 6.09 -6.40 -20.71
CA MET A 92 7.42 -6.03 -20.23
C MET A 92 8.36 -7.21 -20.49
N HIS A 93 9.36 -6.99 -21.31
CA HIS A 93 10.44 -7.92 -21.56
C HIS A 93 11.71 -7.43 -20.85
N LEU A 94 12.34 -8.34 -20.12
CA LEU A 94 13.67 -8.08 -19.56
C LEU A 94 14.65 -7.87 -20.72
N HIS A 95 15.31 -6.72 -20.73
CA HIS A 95 16.34 -6.39 -21.70
C HIS A 95 17.73 -6.69 -21.11
N THR A 96 18.70 -6.96 -21.97
CA THR A 96 20.09 -7.21 -21.54
C THR A 96 20.65 -6.06 -20.68
N GLY A 97 20.18 -4.82 -20.92
CA GLY A 97 20.51 -3.65 -20.11
C GLY A 97 20.07 -3.72 -18.65
N ASP A 98 18.93 -4.41 -18.39
CA ASP A 98 18.40 -4.55 -17.01
C ASP A 98 19.30 -5.46 -16.18
N PHE A 99 19.93 -6.44 -16.84
CA PHE A 99 20.89 -7.33 -16.19
C PHE A 99 22.20 -6.61 -15.80
N PHE A 100 22.67 -5.70 -16.66
CA PHE A 100 23.81 -4.86 -16.35
C PHE A 100 23.51 -3.86 -15.23
N ALA A 101 22.32 -3.27 -15.23
CA ALA A 101 21.88 -2.38 -14.16
C ALA A 101 21.80 -3.10 -12.81
N LEU A 102 21.23 -4.31 -12.80
CA LEU A 102 21.15 -5.13 -11.60
C LEU A 102 22.55 -5.54 -11.08
N ALA A 103 23.44 -5.95 -11.98
CA ALA A 103 24.84 -6.27 -11.63
C ALA A 103 25.57 -5.07 -11.04
N ALA A 104 25.38 -3.87 -11.60
CA ALA A 104 26.00 -2.65 -11.08
C ALA A 104 25.49 -2.31 -9.67
N VAL A 105 24.19 -2.45 -9.41
CA VAL A 105 23.60 -2.24 -8.08
C VAL A 105 24.15 -3.25 -7.06
N VAL A 106 24.22 -4.53 -7.43
CA VAL A 106 24.78 -5.58 -6.54
C VAL A 106 26.25 -5.31 -6.23
N LEU A 107 27.06 -4.93 -7.23
CA LEU A 107 28.46 -4.56 -7.03
C LEU A 107 28.62 -3.32 -6.13
N TYR A 108 27.75 -2.34 -6.30
CA TYR A 108 27.76 -1.13 -5.47
C TYR A 108 27.46 -1.45 -3.99
N ILE A 109 26.43 -2.27 -3.75
CA ILE A 109 26.08 -2.71 -2.39
C ILE A 109 27.22 -3.55 -1.78
N ALA A 110 27.79 -4.49 -2.54
CA ALA A 110 28.93 -5.29 -2.09
C ALA A 110 30.14 -4.42 -1.75
N GLY A 111 30.43 -3.40 -2.57
CA GLY A 111 31.48 -2.43 -2.33
C GLY A 111 31.30 -1.66 -1.02
N ILE A 112 30.07 -1.19 -0.75
CA ILE A 112 29.74 -0.53 0.53
C ILE A 112 29.97 -1.47 1.71
N PHE A 113 29.55 -2.73 1.59
CA PHE A 113 29.73 -3.71 2.66
C PHE A 113 31.21 -3.99 2.94
N VAL A 114 32.03 -4.13 1.90
CA VAL A 114 33.48 -4.34 2.03
C VAL A 114 34.14 -3.13 2.67
N VAL A 115 33.84 -1.93 2.21
CA VAL A 115 34.39 -0.69 2.77
C VAL A 115 34.00 -0.54 4.24
N ASN A 116 32.70 -0.77 4.56
CA ASN A 116 32.22 -0.67 5.94
C ASN A 116 32.85 -1.72 6.86
N HIS A 117 33.08 -2.93 6.34
CA HIS A 117 33.80 -3.99 7.11
C HIS A 117 35.27 -3.63 7.37
N PHE A 118 35.94 -3.06 6.38
CA PHE A 118 37.33 -2.66 6.52
C PHE A 118 37.51 -1.43 7.41
N LEU A 119 36.68 -0.39 7.27
CA LEU A 119 36.74 0.79 8.13
C LEU A 119 36.26 0.50 9.56
N GLY A 120 35.24 -0.35 9.73
CA GLY A 120 34.72 -0.74 11.05
C GLY A 120 35.65 -1.65 11.84
N SER A 121 36.70 -2.21 11.19
CA SER A 121 37.75 -2.97 11.88
C SER A 121 38.99 -2.11 12.23
N VAL A 122 39.03 -0.83 11.83
CA VAL A 122 40.13 0.11 12.05
C VAL A 122 39.80 1.15 13.13
N LEU A 123 38.55 1.28 13.54
CA LEU A 123 38.06 2.10 14.66
C LEU A 123 37.65 1.22 15.83
#